data_47bd3e51d174047c03e4c427a180c92b
#
_entry.id   47bd3e51d174047c03e4c427a180c92b
#
_cell.length_a   1.000
_cell.length_b   1.000
_cell.length_c   1.000
_cell.angle_alpha   90.00
_cell.angle_beta   90.00
_cell.angle_gamma   90.00
#
_symmetry.space_group_name_H-M   'P 1'
#
loop_
_entity.id
_entity.type
_entity.pdbx_description
1 polymer ?
#
loop_
_entity_poly.entity_id
_entity_poly.type
_entity_poly.pdbx_seq_one_letter_code
_entity_poly.pdbx_strand_id
1 'polypeptide(L)'
;MGTEQVDVEDLLRISDNMPEFSIPEGTKIGHIHMESSDIENDKNFYVEKLGLNVVSEMPKAYFLSVDGYHHHFGMNQWNGMRKISKKTNSTGVEEVYATMDKEKFKNIFSEKNGNKAVIELPNGIKLSVIAE
;
A
#
# COMPACT_ATOMS: atom_id res chain seq x y z
N MET A 1 9.48 -7.58 12.67
CA MET A 1 10.04 -7.02 11.42
C MET A 1 11.32 -6.28 11.78
N GLY A 2 12.41 -6.52 11.06
CA GLY A 2 13.66 -5.79 11.19
C GLY A 2 13.94 -4.98 9.93
N THR A 3 14.73 -3.92 10.07
CA THR A 3 15.24 -3.14 8.94
C THR A 3 16.75 -3.20 8.99
N GLU A 4 17.36 -3.65 7.92
CA GLU A 4 18.81 -3.73 7.78
C GLU A 4 19.24 -2.89 6.57
N GLN A 5 20.50 -2.46 6.60
CA GLN A 5 21.06 -1.75 5.45
C GLN A 5 21.17 -2.71 4.26
N VAL A 6 20.79 -2.24 3.08
CA VAL A 6 20.92 -3.00 1.85
C VAL A 6 22.41 -3.19 1.52
N ASP A 7 22.84 -4.43 1.30
CA ASP A 7 24.16 -4.75 0.77
C ASP A 7 24.19 -4.49 -0.75
N VAL A 8 24.58 -3.28 -1.10
CA VAL A 8 24.63 -2.84 -2.51
C VAL A 8 25.69 -3.61 -3.29
N GLU A 9 26.81 -3.98 -2.68
CA GLU A 9 27.90 -4.71 -3.37
C GLU A 9 27.43 -6.13 -3.72
N ASP A 10 26.73 -6.81 -2.79
CA ASP A 10 26.19 -8.13 -3.06
C ASP A 10 25.09 -8.08 -4.14
N LEU A 11 24.21 -7.09 -4.09
CA LEU A 11 23.21 -6.89 -5.15
C LEU A 11 23.84 -6.66 -6.52
N LEU A 12 24.89 -5.83 -6.61
CA LEU A 12 25.59 -5.62 -7.86
C LEU A 12 26.29 -6.89 -8.36
N ARG A 13 26.85 -7.68 -7.45
CA ARG A 13 27.51 -8.96 -7.78
C ARG A 13 26.55 -9.99 -8.36
N ILE A 14 25.31 -10.09 -7.81
CA ILE A 14 24.30 -11.05 -8.26
C ILE A 14 23.47 -10.55 -9.45
N SER A 15 23.47 -9.25 -9.73
CA SER A 15 22.73 -8.63 -10.83
C SER A 15 23.41 -8.74 -12.19
N ASP A 16 24.45 -9.58 -12.31
CA ASP A 16 25.32 -9.67 -13.47
C ASP A 16 24.59 -9.67 -14.82
N ASN A 17 24.89 -8.62 -15.58
CA ASN A 17 24.72 -8.56 -17.04
C ASN A 17 23.33 -8.91 -17.58
N MET A 18 22.28 -8.38 -16.98
CA MET A 18 20.95 -8.42 -17.62
C MET A 18 20.98 -7.45 -18.82
N PRO A 19 21.11 -7.93 -20.05
CA PRO A 19 21.26 -7.07 -21.23
C PRO A 19 19.99 -6.27 -21.55
N GLU A 20 18.86 -6.72 -21.02
CA GLU A 20 17.58 -6.02 -21.11
C GLU A 20 16.84 -6.16 -19.78
N PHE A 21 16.35 -5.04 -19.26
CA PHE A 21 15.47 -5.05 -18.09
C PHE A 21 14.12 -5.65 -18.49
N SER A 22 13.78 -6.78 -17.89
CA SER A 22 12.44 -7.37 -18.00
C SER A 22 11.94 -7.75 -16.63
N ILE A 23 10.68 -7.43 -16.37
CA ILE A 23 9.99 -7.90 -15.17
C ILE A 23 9.49 -9.33 -15.45
N PRO A 24 9.88 -10.34 -14.66
CA PRO A 24 9.41 -11.72 -14.85
C PRO A 24 7.88 -11.79 -14.86
N GLU A 25 7.34 -12.68 -15.69
CA GLU A 25 5.91 -12.98 -15.71
C GLU A 25 5.43 -13.41 -14.32
N GLY A 26 4.27 -12.91 -13.90
CA GLY A 26 3.71 -13.20 -12.58
C GLY A 26 4.25 -12.32 -11.44
N THR A 27 5.17 -11.38 -11.70
CA THR A 27 5.61 -10.40 -10.70
C THR A 27 4.42 -9.58 -10.19
N LYS A 28 4.31 -9.44 -8.88
CA LYS A 28 3.27 -8.64 -8.21
C LYS A 28 3.90 -7.67 -7.22
N ILE A 29 3.26 -6.52 -7.06
CA ILE A 29 3.59 -5.61 -5.95
C ILE A 29 3.01 -6.23 -4.67
N GLY A 30 3.87 -6.50 -3.70
CA GLY A 30 3.47 -7.12 -2.43
C GLY A 30 2.85 -6.13 -1.45
N HIS A 31 3.41 -4.94 -1.37
CA HIS A 31 2.94 -3.87 -0.48
C HIS A 31 3.33 -2.49 -0.99
N ILE A 32 2.67 -1.48 -0.45
CA ILE A 32 3.03 -0.07 -0.63
C ILE A 32 3.24 0.58 0.72
N HIS A 33 4.18 1.52 0.79
CA HIS A 33 4.46 2.31 1.97
C HIS A 33 4.22 3.79 1.68
N MET A 34 3.45 4.45 2.55
CA MET A 34 3.00 5.83 2.34
C MET A 34 3.33 6.69 3.54
N GLU A 35 3.58 7.96 3.29
CA GLU A 35 3.66 8.97 4.34
C GLU A 35 2.26 9.43 4.73
N SER A 36 2.03 9.60 6.03
CA SER A 36 0.78 10.09 6.61
C SER A 36 0.96 11.46 7.24
N SER A 37 -0.03 12.31 7.12
CA SER A 37 -0.10 13.58 7.82
C SER A 37 -0.82 13.47 9.18
N ASP A 38 -1.69 12.47 9.32
CA ASP A 38 -2.44 12.15 10.55
C ASP A 38 -2.60 10.64 10.65
N ILE A 39 -1.58 10.00 11.24
CA ILE A 39 -1.45 8.55 11.18
C ILE A 39 -2.56 7.79 11.91
N GLU A 40 -3.13 8.38 12.97
CA GLU A 40 -4.23 7.75 13.70
C GLU A 40 -5.53 7.77 12.88
N ASN A 41 -5.81 8.90 12.25
CA ASN A 41 -6.98 9.02 11.39
C ASN A 41 -6.84 8.14 10.14
N ASP A 42 -5.66 8.10 9.54
CA ASP A 42 -5.38 7.25 8.39
C ASP A 42 -5.53 5.76 8.77
N LYS A 43 -4.94 5.31 9.89
CA LYS A 43 -5.12 3.95 10.40
C LYS A 43 -6.60 3.59 10.55
N ASN A 44 -7.38 4.47 11.18
CA ASN A 44 -8.80 4.22 11.38
C ASN A 44 -9.55 4.10 10.04
N PHE A 45 -9.21 4.91 9.06
CA PHE A 45 -9.77 4.78 7.70
C PHE A 45 -9.52 3.39 7.11
N TYR A 46 -8.29 2.89 7.16
CA TYR A 46 -7.96 1.58 6.59
C TYR A 46 -8.62 0.43 7.36
N VAL A 47 -8.72 0.52 8.67
CA VAL A 47 -9.39 -0.49 9.50
C VAL A 47 -10.89 -0.48 9.29
N GLU A 48 -11.53 0.68 9.39
CA GLU A 48 -12.99 0.79 9.39
C GLU A 48 -13.60 0.75 7.97
N LYS A 49 -12.91 1.31 6.98
CA LYS A 49 -13.45 1.40 5.61
C LYS A 49 -12.99 0.27 4.70
N LEU A 50 -11.82 -0.31 4.96
CA LEU A 50 -11.24 -1.36 4.12
C LEU A 50 -11.17 -2.72 4.82
N GLY A 51 -11.50 -2.78 6.12
CA GLY A 51 -11.48 -4.01 6.88
C GLY A 51 -10.08 -4.58 7.10
N LEU A 52 -9.03 -3.72 7.05
CA LEU A 52 -7.66 -4.16 7.31
C LEU A 52 -7.41 -4.30 8.81
N ASN A 53 -6.47 -5.18 9.15
CA ASN A 53 -5.99 -5.35 10.52
C ASN A 53 -4.61 -4.73 10.68
N VAL A 54 -4.35 -4.10 11.82
CA VAL A 54 -2.99 -3.71 12.22
C VAL A 54 -2.21 -4.97 12.58
N VAL A 55 -1.21 -5.31 11.78
CA VAL A 55 -0.37 -6.51 11.98
C VAL A 55 0.95 -6.20 12.64
N SER A 56 1.39 -4.95 12.60
CA SER A 56 2.57 -4.46 13.32
C SER A 56 2.45 -2.97 13.56
N GLU A 57 3.00 -2.52 14.68
CA GLU A 57 3.05 -1.13 15.10
C GLU A 57 4.47 -0.75 15.51
N MET A 58 4.89 0.43 15.11
CA MET A 58 6.13 1.07 15.52
C MET A 58 5.87 2.53 15.87
N PRO A 59 6.76 3.23 16.58
CA PRO A 59 6.59 4.66 16.82
C PRO A 59 6.30 5.43 15.54
N LYS A 60 5.10 6.01 15.45
CA LYS A 60 4.61 6.75 14.29
C LYS A 60 4.55 5.93 12.98
N ALA A 61 4.33 4.64 13.06
CA ALA A 61 4.14 3.79 11.89
C ALA A 61 3.18 2.64 12.18
N TYR A 62 2.31 2.35 11.20
CA TYR A 62 1.40 1.20 11.21
C TYR A 62 1.58 0.37 9.94
N PHE A 63 1.46 -0.93 10.12
CA PHE A 63 1.49 -1.91 9.03
C PHE A 63 0.18 -2.68 9.06
N LEU A 64 -0.54 -2.64 7.94
CA LEU A 64 -1.90 -3.15 7.86
C LEU A 64 -2.02 -4.21 6.78
N SER A 65 -2.81 -5.23 7.07
CA SER A 65 -3.00 -6.36 6.18
C SER A 65 -4.38 -6.98 6.31
N VAL A 66 -4.70 -7.85 5.37
CA VAL A 66 -5.75 -8.87 5.45
C VAL A 66 -5.09 -10.26 5.42
N ASP A 67 -5.79 -11.27 5.93
CA ASP A 67 -5.41 -12.70 5.78
C ASP A 67 -4.03 -13.06 6.34
N GLY A 68 -3.52 -12.33 7.34
CA GLY A 68 -2.25 -12.65 7.99
C GLY A 68 -1.00 -12.41 7.14
N TYR A 69 -1.13 -11.77 5.96
CA TYR A 69 0.03 -11.33 5.20
C TYR A 69 0.84 -10.29 6.01
N HIS A 70 2.15 -10.22 5.82
CA HIS A 70 3.01 -9.39 6.67
C HIS A 70 2.65 -7.90 6.65
N HIS A 71 2.23 -7.32 5.52
CA HIS A 71 1.47 -6.09 5.35
C HIS A 71 1.18 -5.83 3.87
N HIS A 72 0.04 -5.24 3.57
CA HIS A 72 -0.31 -4.71 2.24
C HIS A 72 -0.07 -3.20 2.19
N PHE A 73 -0.35 -2.51 3.30
CA PHE A 73 -0.14 -1.08 3.45
C PHE A 73 0.77 -0.81 4.66
N GLY A 74 1.86 -0.09 4.42
CA GLY A 74 2.66 0.55 5.46
C GLY A 74 2.38 2.05 5.45
N MET A 75 2.32 2.66 6.61
CA MET A 75 2.23 4.10 6.73
C MET A 75 3.09 4.62 7.86
N ASN A 76 3.66 5.81 7.68
CA ASN A 76 4.42 6.46 8.73
C ASN A 76 4.23 7.98 8.74
N GLN A 77 4.57 8.59 9.88
CA GLN A 77 4.55 10.03 10.11
C GLN A 77 5.92 10.52 10.60
N TRP A 78 7.01 9.93 10.09
CA TRP A 78 8.36 10.23 10.57
C TRP A 78 8.83 11.64 10.22
N ASN A 79 8.33 12.21 9.14
CA ASN A 79 8.62 13.59 8.73
C ASN A 79 7.73 14.64 9.42
N GLY A 80 6.97 14.23 10.44
CA GLY A 80 6.08 15.09 11.21
C GLY A 80 4.73 15.33 10.55
N MET A 81 3.90 16.16 11.20
CA MET A 81 2.56 16.52 10.72
C MET A 81 2.66 17.54 9.57
N ARG A 82 3.08 17.10 8.41
CA ARG A 82 3.05 17.91 7.19
C ARG A 82 1.74 17.66 6.47
N LYS A 83 1.09 18.72 6.04
CA LYS A 83 -0.06 18.56 5.15
C LYS A 83 0.43 17.99 3.82
N ILE A 84 0.25 16.68 3.64
CA ILE A 84 0.54 16.00 2.40
C ILE A 84 -0.57 16.43 1.44
N SER A 85 -0.26 17.34 0.54
CA SER A 85 -1.16 17.69 -0.55
C SER A 85 -0.53 17.20 -1.85
N LYS A 86 -1.30 16.46 -2.64
CA LYS A 86 -0.91 16.12 -4.00
C LYS A 86 -0.71 17.43 -4.77
N LYS A 87 0.54 17.78 -5.05
CA LYS A 87 0.83 18.90 -5.93
C LYS A 87 0.50 18.49 -7.36
N THR A 88 -0.27 19.29 -8.06
CA THR A 88 -0.40 19.21 -9.51
C THR A 88 1.01 19.30 -10.10
N ASN A 89 1.47 18.33 -10.85
CA ASN A 89 2.81 18.19 -11.44
C ASN A 89 3.90 17.59 -10.52
N SER A 90 3.56 16.87 -9.47
CA SER A 90 4.55 16.06 -8.75
C SER A 90 4.57 14.63 -9.29
N THR A 91 5.74 14.02 -9.32
CA THR A 91 5.88 12.58 -9.51
C THR A 91 5.34 11.83 -8.29
N GLY A 92 4.90 10.59 -8.47
CA GLY A 92 4.42 9.75 -7.37
C GLY A 92 3.38 8.73 -7.84
N VAL A 93 2.85 7.98 -6.88
CA VAL A 93 1.77 7.05 -7.12
C VAL A 93 0.46 7.82 -7.28
N GLU A 94 -0.23 7.61 -8.38
CA GLU A 94 -1.54 8.22 -8.65
C GLU A 94 -2.69 7.30 -8.27
N GLU A 95 -2.53 6.02 -8.57
CA GLU A 95 -3.55 5.01 -8.35
C GLU A 95 -2.90 3.66 -8.02
N VAL A 96 -3.51 2.94 -7.10
CA VAL A 96 -3.17 1.56 -6.74
C VAL A 96 -4.31 0.66 -7.20
N TYR A 97 -3.95 -0.42 -7.88
CA TYR A 97 -4.90 -1.46 -8.28
C TYR A 97 -4.71 -2.68 -7.38
N ALA A 98 -5.79 -3.14 -6.80
CA ALA A 98 -5.80 -4.33 -5.95
C ALA A 98 -6.93 -5.28 -6.36
N THR A 99 -6.71 -6.56 -6.14
CA THR A 99 -7.76 -7.57 -6.26
C THR A 99 -8.19 -8.03 -4.88
N MET A 100 -9.43 -8.47 -4.76
CA MET A 100 -10.01 -8.93 -3.52
C MET A 100 -11.01 -10.06 -3.79
N ASP A 101 -11.09 -11.01 -2.89
CA ASP A 101 -12.12 -12.05 -2.91
C ASP A 101 -13.52 -11.45 -2.98
N LYS A 102 -14.40 -12.07 -3.79
CA LYS A 102 -15.76 -11.58 -4.05
C LYS A 102 -16.62 -11.41 -2.82
N GLU A 103 -16.49 -12.30 -1.86
CA GLU A 103 -17.30 -12.25 -0.63
C GLU A 103 -16.86 -11.08 0.24
N LYS A 104 -15.54 -10.92 0.42
CA LYS A 104 -14.97 -9.77 1.13
C LYS A 104 -15.31 -8.46 0.46
N PHE A 105 -15.20 -8.40 -0.88
CA PHE A 105 -15.56 -7.22 -1.66
C PHE A 105 -17.01 -6.80 -1.40
N LYS A 106 -17.96 -7.73 -1.45
CA LYS A 106 -19.37 -7.46 -1.16
C LYS A 106 -19.60 -6.96 0.26
N ASN A 107 -18.88 -7.49 1.23
CA ASN A 107 -19.01 -7.08 2.62
C ASN A 107 -18.50 -5.65 2.87
N ILE A 108 -17.40 -5.28 2.23
CA ILE A 108 -16.77 -3.96 2.38
C ILE A 108 -17.44 -2.90 1.50
N PHE A 109 -17.78 -3.26 0.28
CA PHE A 109 -18.34 -2.36 -0.73
C PHE A 109 -19.81 -2.67 -1.08
N SER A 110 -20.62 -3.01 -0.06
CA SER A 110 -22.02 -3.43 -0.21
C SER A 110 -22.90 -2.45 -1.00
N GLU A 111 -22.58 -1.15 -0.93
CA GLU A 111 -23.32 -0.11 -1.67
C GLU A 111 -22.90 0.05 -3.14
N LYS A 112 -21.83 -0.64 -3.57
CA LYS A 112 -21.33 -0.57 -4.94
C LYS A 112 -21.95 -1.65 -5.80
N ASN A 113 -22.57 -1.24 -6.90
CA ASN A 113 -23.04 -2.16 -7.92
C ASN A 113 -21.87 -2.59 -8.82
N GLY A 114 -21.68 -3.91 -8.97
CA GLY A 114 -20.65 -4.48 -9.84
C GLY A 114 -19.48 -5.10 -9.07
N ASN A 115 -18.38 -5.30 -9.76
CA ASN A 115 -17.18 -5.97 -9.25
C ASN A 115 -15.96 -5.02 -9.09
N LYS A 116 -16.18 -3.72 -9.17
CA LYS A 116 -15.12 -2.70 -9.02
C LYS A 116 -15.57 -1.58 -8.10
N ALA A 117 -14.70 -1.22 -7.17
CA ALA A 117 -14.82 -0.04 -6.33
C ALA A 117 -13.61 0.86 -6.51
N VAL A 118 -13.84 2.16 -6.55
CA VAL A 118 -12.76 3.18 -6.55
C VAL A 118 -12.99 4.07 -5.35
N ILE A 119 -11.98 4.21 -4.53
CA ILE A 119 -11.98 5.05 -3.33
C ILE A 119 -10.76 5.95 -3.32
N GLU A 120 -10.88 7.10 -2.70
CA GLU A 120 -9.76 7.99 -2.44
C GLU A 120 -9.20 7.70 -1.05
N LEU A 121 -7.90 7.42 -0.99
CA LEU A 121 -7.17 7.23 0.27
C LEU A 121 -6.92 8.58 0.94
N PRO A 122 -6.66 8.63 2.26
CA PRO A 122 -6.46 9.88 2.98
C PRO A 122 -5.38 10.80 2.41
N ASN A 123 -4.38 10.24 1.75
CA ASN A 123 -3.30 10.99 1.08
C ASN A 123 -3.63 11.42 -0.37
N GLY A 124 -4.87 11.21 -0.83
CA GLY A 124 -5.33 11.58 -2.17
C GLY A 124 -4.98 10.60 -3.29
N ILE A 125 -4.36 9.46 -2.98
CA ILE A 125 -4.11 8.38 -3.94
C ILE A 125 -5.44 7.62 -4.16
N LYS A 126 -5.73 7.24 -5.39
CA LYS A 126 -6.88 6.38 -5.69
C LYS A 126 -6.54 4.92 -5.43
N LEU A 127 -7.46 4.20 -4.81
CA LEU A 127 -7.44 2.75 -4.71
C LEU A 127 -8.59 2.17 -5.52
N SER A 128 -8.25 1.44 -6.59
CA SER A 128 -9.20 0.67 -7.40
C SER A 128 -9.15 -0.79 -6.94
N VAL A 129 -10.25 -1.30 -6.39
CA VAL A 129 -10.38 -2.69 -5.95
C VAL A 129 -11.28 -3.44 -6.90
N ILE A 130 -10.84 -4.61 -7.35
CA ILE A 130 -11.57 -5.49 -8.26
C ILE A 130 -11.86 -6.80 -7.54
N ALA A 131 -13.13 -7.25 -7.59
CA ALA A 131 -13.53 -8.54 -7.05
C ALA A 131 -13.15 -9.67 -8.02
N GLU A 132 -12.39 -10.66 -7.55
CA GLU A 132 -11.97 -11.88 -8.27
C GLU A 132 -12.56 -13.15 -7.69
#